data_9f9087c60443cb3d584ee919b3f4cf9b
#
_entry.id   9f9087c60443cb3d584ee919b3f4cf9b
#
_cell.length_a   1.000
_cell.length_b   1.000
_cell.length_c   1.000
_cell.angle_alpha   90.00
_cell.angle_beta   90.00
_cell.angle_gamma   90.00
#
_symmetry.space_group_name_H-M   'P 1'
#
loop_
_entity.id
_entity.type
_entity.pdbx_description
1 polymer ?
#
loop_
_entity_poly.entity_id
_entity_poly.type
_entity_poly.pdbx_seq_one_letter_code
_entity_poly.pdbx_strand_id
1 'polypeptide(L)'
;MIGCLSLARETFDIKFANNKLVKTKNIIKKLNRNFIFFEDLITNDDIGKNALKFFEKNKCTKFIVLQSTFTDAKFISSFVKKFKKPILFISFKERRAGGRLRLNSLCGVNLALHSLVKNKFYSNFIIYSNNEENLSKELLRFINISHTLPKKNYLKKTSISKKTSKKIVSFKKPNLGIIGERPEGFDTCDFNNK
;
A
#
# COMPACT_ATOMS: atom_id res chain seq x y z
N MET A 1 10.57 6.80 -16.87
CA MET A 1 10.97 5.53 -16.21
C MET A 1 10.02 5.23 -15.07
N ILE A 2 9.66 3.95 -14.85
CA ILE A 2 8.76 3.50 -13.79
C ILE A 2 9.57 2.68 -12.79
N GLY A 3 9.61 3.11 -11.53
CA GLY A 3 10.32 2.40 -10.45
C GLY A 3 9.45 1.30 -9.86
N CYS A 4 10.04 0.12 -9.65
CA CYS A 4 9.38 -1.03 -9.04
C CYS A 4 10.13 -1.43 -7.77
N LEU A 5 9.42 -1.59 -6.66
CA LEU A 5 9.97 -2.00 -5.37
C LEU A 5 9.05 -3.00 -4.68
N SER A 6 9.61 -3.81 -3.79
CA SER A 6 8.90 -4.86 -3.08
C SER A 6 9.05 -4.68 -1.57
N LEU A 7 7.93 -4.69 -0.85
CA LEU A 7 7.88 -4.55 0.61
C LEU A 7 7.49 -5.89 1.25
N ALA A 8 8.17 -6.26 2.32
CA ALA A 8 7.82 -7.40 3.14
C ALA A 8 8.28 -7.26 4.59
N ARG A 9 7.77 -8.15 5.44
CA ARG A 9 8.21 -8.34 6.82
C ARG A 9 8.55 -9.80 7.04
N GLU A 10 9.72 -10.06 7.60
CA GLU A 10 10.28 -11.42 7.77
C GLU A 10 9.45 -12.34 8.67
N THR A 11 8.56 -11.78 9.50
CA THR A 11 7.62 -12.56 10.33
C THR A 11 6.55 -13.31 9.52
N PHE A 12 6.43 -13.01 8.21
CA PHE A 12 5.51 -13.67 7.28
C PHE A 12 6.24 -14.68 6.39
N ASP A 13 5.49 -15.37 5.54
CA ASP A 13 6.02 -16.40 4.65
C ASP A 13 6.75 -15.79 3.44
N ILE A 14 8.01 -15.43 3.64
CA ILE A 14 8.86 -14.82 2.60
C ILE A 14 9.05 -15.76 1.40
N LYS A 15 9.15 -17.06 1.59
CA LYS A 15 9.30 -18.03 0.49
C LYS A 15 8.08 -18.01 -0.42
N PHE A 16 6.88 -17.99 0.15
CA PHE A 16 5.64 -17.90 -0.61
C PHE A 16 5.49 -16.52 -1.28
N ALA A 17 5.87 -15.44 -0.58
CA ALA A 17 5.89 -14.09 -1.13
C ALA A 17 6.82 -13.99 -2.35
N ASN A 18 8.03 -14.51 -2.27
CA ASN A 18 9.01 -14.50 -3.37
C ASN A 18 8.50 -15.22 -4.61
N ASN A 19 7.82 -16.37 -4.45
CA ASN A 19 7.21 -17.06 -5.60
C ASN A 19 6.17 -16.19 -6.34
N LYS A 20 5.39 -15.39 -5.61
CA LYS A 20 4.46 -14.44 -6.21
C LYS A 20 5.16 -13.24 -6.84
N LEU A 21 6.21 -12.73 -6.19
CA LEU A 21 7.02 -11.64 -6.70
C LEU A 21 7.65 -11.96 -8.04
N VAL A 22 8.29 -13.11 -8.16
CA VAL A 22 8.94 -13.54 -9.42
C VAL A 22 7.93 -13.57 -10.55
N LYS A 23 6.76 -14.17 -10.35
CA LYS A 23 5.68 -14.20 -11.34
C LYS A 23 5.23 -12.80 -11.73
N THR A 24 4.99 -11.93 -10.76
CA THR A 24 4.53 -10.56 -10.99
C THR A 24 5.60 -9.72 -11.71
N LYS A 25 6.87 -9.81 -11.29
CA LYS A 25 7.98 -9.14 -11.97
C LYS A 25 8.10 -9.59 -13.45
N ASN A 26 7.92 -10.87 -13.73
CA ASN A 26 7.92 -11.39 -15.10
C ASN A 26 6.78 -10.81 -15.94
N ILE A 27 5.57 -10.68 -15.38
CA ILE A 27 4.45 -10.02 -16.05
C ILE A 27 4.78 -8.56 -16.37
N ILE A 28 5.32 -7.82 -15.39
CA ILE A 28 5.71 -6.42 -15.57
C ILE A 28 6.77 -6.30 -16.68
N LYS A 29 7.80 -7.16 -16.68
CA LYS A 29 8.87 -7.15 -17.69
C LYS A 29 8.34 -7.40 -19.10
N LYS A 30 7.33 -8.27 -19.28
CA LYS A 30 6.69 -8.55 -20.57
C LYS A 30 5.95 -7.38 -21.20
N LEU A 31 5.60 -6.35 -20.42
CA LEU A 31 4.89 -5.16 -20.94
C LEU A 31 5.77 -4.26 -21.82
N ASN A 32 7.04 -4.58 -21.98
CA ASN A 32 7.99 -3.88 -22.86
C ASN A 32 7.97 -2.35 -22.66
N ARG A 33 8.06 -1.92 -21.41
CA ARG A 33 8.10 -0.51 -20.99
C ARG A 33 9.38 -0.24 -20.20
N ASN A 34 9.71 1.02 -20.01
CA ASN A 34 10.92 1.43 -19.31
C ASN A 34 10.73 1.30 -17.78
N PHE A 35 10.95 0.10 -17.25
CA PHE A 35 10.92 -0.22 -15.83
C PHE A 35 12.33 -0.33 -15.26
N ILE A 36 12.47 0.11 -13.99
CA ILE A 36 13.65 -0.17 -13.20
C ILE A 36 13.22 -0.82 -11.88
N PHE A 37 13.88 -1.90 -11.51
CA PHE A 37 13.58 -2.67 -10.32
C PHE A 37 14.66 -2.43 -9.25
N PHE A 38 14.22 -2.09 -8.05
CA PHE A 38 15.03 -2.30 -6.87
C PHE A 38 14.88 -3.77 -6.48
N GLU A 39 15.92 -4.55 -6.67
CA GLU A 39 15.82 -6.02 -6.62
C GLU A 39 15.67 -6.57 -5.22
N ASP A 40 16.26 -5.91 -4.21
CA ASP A 40 16.18 -6.34 -2.83
C ASP A 40 14.76 -6.19 -2.28
N LEU A 41 14.36 -7.17 -1.47
CA LEU A 41 13.12 -7.13 -0.73
C LEU A 41 13.28 -6.20 0.48
N ILE A 42 12.53 -5.12 0.53
CA ILE A 42 12.63 -4.13 1.61
C ILE A 42 11.96 -4.70 2.86
N THR A 43 12.76 -5.18 3.81
CA THR A 43 12.32 -5.78 5.07
C THR A 43 12.73 -4.96 6.30
N ASN A 44 13.66 -4.03 6.14
CA ASN A 44 14.18 -3.19 7.21
C ASN A 44 14.55 -1.78 6.72
N ASP A 45 14.91 -0.91 7.66
CA ASP A 45 15.21 0.50 7.40
C ASP A 45 16.46 0.72 6.53
N ASP A 46 17.47 -0.12 6.62
CA ASP A 46 18.72 0.07 5.87
C ASP A 46 18.52 -0.29 4.39
N ILE A 47 17.84 -1.39 4.10
CA ILE A 47 17.42 -1.72 2.72
C ILE A 47 16.50 -0.61 2.19
N GLY A 48 15.60 -0.09 3.02
CA GLY A 48 14.73 1.04 2.69
C GLY A 48 15.51 2.30 2.31
N LYS A 49 16.54 2.66 3.06
CA LYS A 49 17.44 3.80 2.73
C LYS A 49 18.16 3.60 1.39
N ASN A 50 18.60 2.36 1.12
CA ASN A 50 19.24 2.04 -0.16
C ASN A 50 18.26 2.16 -1.33
N ALA A 51 17.02 1.71 -1.16
CA ALA A 51 15.96 1.88 -2.16
C ALA A 51 15.67 3.36 -2.44
N LEU A 52 15.62 4.22 -1.42
CA LEU A 52 15.44 5.67 -1.59
C LEU A 52 16.57 6.29 -2.42
N LYS A 53 17.82 5.96 -2.11
CA LYS A 53 18.99 6.43 -2.87
C LYS A 53 19.00 5.94 -4.32
N PHE A 54 18.62 4.68 -4.53
CA PHE A 54 18.52 4.07 -5.86
C PHE A 54 17.51 4.82 -6.74
N PHE A 55 16.29 5.05 -6.26
CA PHE A 55 15.27 5.75 -7.05
C PHE A 55 15.54 7.24 -7.23
N GLU A 56 16.26 7.87 -6.34
CA GLU A 56 16.70 9.26 -6.47
C GLU A 56 17.63 9.44 -7.69
N LYS A 57 18.57 8.52 -7.88
CA LYS A 57 19.48 8.52 -9.04
C LYS A 57 18.74 8.28 -10.37
N ASN A 58 17.66 7.51 -10.34
CA ASN A 58 17.00 7.02 -11.56
C ASN A 58 15.81 7.87 -12.05
N LYS A 59 15.51 9.01 -11.43
CA LYS A 59 14.48 9.99 -11.85
C LYS A 59 13.14 9.38 -12.30
N CYS A 60 12.61 8.46 -11.52
CA CYS A 60 11.34 7.78 -11.81
C CYS A 60 10.16 8.76 -11.79
N THR A 61 9.21 8.60 -12.72
CA THR A 61 8.01 9.43 -12.84
C THR A 61 6.77 8.79 -12.21
N LYS A 62 6.79 7.47 -12.02
CA LYS A 62 5.75 6.65 -11.39
C LYS A 62 6.39 5.51 -10.63
N PHE A 63 5.65 4.93 -9.68
CA PHE A 63 6.12 3.78 -8.92
C PHE A 63 5.10 2.66 -8.86
N ILE A 64 5.59 1.42 -8.83
CA ILE A 64 4.84 0.21 -8.54
C ILE A 64 5.40 -0.37 -7.24
N VAL A 65 4.55 -0.48 -6.25
CA VAL A 65 4.87 -1.08 -4.95
C VAL A 65 4.23 -2.46 -4.88
N LEU A 66 5.06 -3.48 -4.86
CA LEU A 66 4.64 -4.86 -4.65
C LEU A 66 4.58 -5.11 -3.13
N GLN A 67 3.38 -5.01 -2.56
CA GLN A 67 3.16 -5.31 -1.14
C GLN A 67 3.17 -6.82 -0.93
N SER A 68 4.34 -7.40 -0.75
CA SER A 68 4.52 -8.85 -0.76
C SER A 68 3.96 -9.52 0.49
N THR A 69 4.19 -8.89 1.65
CA THR A 69 3.54 -9.25 2.91
C THR A 69 3.07 -7.99 3.62
N PHE A 70 2.43 -8.14 4.78
CA PHE A 70 2.16 -7.00 5.66
C PHE A 70 3.45 -6.27 6.02
N THR A 71 3.42 -4.94 6.00
CA THR A 71 4.41 -4.05 6.61
C THR A 71 3.69 -2.91 7.32
N ASP A 72 4.37 -2.26 8.28
CA ASP A 72 3.93 -0.95 8.75
C ASP A 72 4.07 0.12 7.67
N ALA A 73 3.60 1.33 7.94
CA ALA A 73 3.59 2.42 6.97
C ALA A 73 4.82 3.34 7.05
N LYS A 74 5.82 3.04 7.88
CA LYS A 74 6.99 3.91 8.11
C LYS A 74 7.75 4.20 6.81
N PHE A 75 8.16 3.14 6.11
CA PHE A 75 8.90 3.27 4.87
C PHE A 75 8.08 4.00 3.80
N ILE A 76 6.83 3.57 3.56
CA ILE A 76 6.02 4.16 2.48
C ILE A 76 5.68 5.63 2.72
N SER A 77 5.51 6.04 3.98
CA SER A 77 5.32 7.44 4.35
C SER A 77 6.53 8.30 4.00
N SER A 78 7.72 7.82 4.30
CA SER A 78 8.99 8.49 3.96
C SER A 78 9.20 8.54 2.46
N PHE A 79 8.90 7.44 1.76
CA PHE A 79 9.00 7.31 0.31
C PHE A 79 8.13 8.33 -0.41
N VAL A 80 6.87 8.44 -0.02
CA VAL A 80 5.91 9.37 -0.64
C VAL A 80 6.28 10.83 -0.37
N LYS A 81 6.71 11.15 0.84
CA LYS A 81 7.16 12.52 1.18
C LYS A 81 8.34 12.94 0.28
N LYS A 82 9.23 12.00 -0.04
CA LYS A 82 10.41 12.28 -0.87
C LYS A 82 10.06 12.41 -2.35
N PHE A 83 9.34 11.46 -2.92
CA PHE A 83 9.17 11.41 -4.38
C PHE A 83 7.91 12.10 -4.90
N LYS A 84 6.82 12.12 -4.16
CA LYS A 84 5.53 12.76 -4.54
C LYS A 84 5.06 12.40 -5.95
N LYS A 85 5.19 11.13 -6.34
CA LYS A 85 4.82 10.59 -7.65
C LYS A 85 3.67 9.60 -7.53
N PRO A 86 2.88 9.37 -8.61
CA PRO A 86 1.84 8.36 -8.62
C PRO A 86 2.38 6.98 -8.25
N ILE A 87 1.63 6.27 -7.40
CA ILE A 87 1.98 4.93 -6.93
C ILE A 87 0.87 3.96 -7.24
N LEU A 88 1.24 2.82 -7.80
CA LEU A 88 0.38 1.64 -7.90
C LEU A 88 0.78 0.63 -6.84
N PHE A 89 -0.13 0.26 -5.95
CA PHE A 89 0.05 -0.85 -5.04
C PHE A 89 -0.50 -2.14 -5.63
N ILE A 90 0.30 -3.19 -5.62
CA ILE A 90 -0.13 -4.54 -5.96
C ILE A 90 -0.15 -5.36 -4.68
N SER A 91 -1.34 -5.79 -4.26
CA SER A 91 -1.55 -6.66 -3.11
C SER A 91 -1.72 -8.11 -3.56
N PHE A 92 -1.10 -9.03 -2.87
CA PHE A 92 -1.18 -10.44 -3.17
C PHE A 92 -2.27 -11.12 -2.36
N LYS A 93 -3.13 -11.84 -3.07
CA LYS A 93 -4.21 -12.61 -2.46
C LYS A 93 -3.68 -13.84 -1.72
N GLU A 94 -4.24 -14.10 -0.54
CA GLU A 94 -3.99 -15.34 0.19
C GLU A 94 -4.35 -16.58 -0.64
N ARG A 95 -3.68 -17.70 -0.36
CA ARG A 95 -3.92 -18.95 -1.08
C ARG A 95 -5.32 -19.49 -0.83
N ARG A 96 -5.82 -19.34 0.41
CA ARG A 96 -7.14 -19.81 0.85
C ARG A 96 -7.73 -18.86 1.89
N ALA A 97 -9.03 -18.86 2.05
CA ALA A 97 -9.71 -18.24 3.16
C ALA A 97 -9.61 -19.12 4.42
N GLY A 98 -9.56 -18.47 5.58
CA GLY A 98 -9.45 -19.14 6.88
C GLY A 98 -8.02 -19.57 7.27
N GLY A 99 -7.81 -19.75 8.57
CA GLY A 99 -6.52 -20.06 9.14
C GLY A 99 -5.55 -18.88 9.23
N ARG A 100 -4.28 -19.17 9.54
CA ARG A 100 -3.24 -18.14 9.64
C ARG A 100 -2.94 -17.53 8.28
N LEU A 101 -2.94 -16.19 8.23
CA LEU A 101 -2.54 -15.45 7.03
C LEU A 101 -1.05 -15.62 6.78
N ARG A 102 -0.69 -16.04 5.57
CA ARG A 102 0.72 -16.22 5.18
C ARG A 102 1.37 -14.92 4.74
N LEU A 103 0.62 -14.03 4.09
CA LEU A 103 1.13 -12.78 3.54
C LEU A 103 0.58 -11.56 4.28
N ASN A 104 -0.72 -11.54 4.56
CA ASN A 104 -1.44 -10.38 5.09
C ASN A 104 -1.21 -9.10 4.27
N SER A 105 -0.98 -9.26 2.99
CA SER A 105 -0.55 -8.22 2.05
C SER A 105 -1.57 -7.08 1.94
N LEU A 106 -2.87 -7.40 1.88
CA LEU A 106 -3.94 -6.40 1.77
C LEU A 106 -4.00 -5.47 3.00
N CYS A 107 -3.78 -6.00 4.20
CA CYS A 107 -3.72 -5.17 5.41
C CYS A 107 -2.53 -4.20 5.36
N GLY A 108 -1.37 -4.62 4.82
CA GLY A 108 -0.24 -3.74 4.60
C GLY A 108 -0.57 -2.60 3.63
N VAL A 109 -1.27 -2.90 2.52
CA VAL A 109 -1.76 -1.86 1.60
C VAL A 109 -2.73 -0.91 2.29
N ASN A 110 -3.70 -1.42 3.06
CA ASN A 110 -4.66 -0.58 3.77
C ASN A 110 -3.98 0.39 4.74
N LEU A 111 -2.99 -0.09 5.49
CA LEU A 111 -2.22 0.74 6.41
C LEU A 111 -1.40 1.80 5.65
N ALA A 112 -0.75 1.42 4.55
CA ALA A 112 -0.04 2.34 3.68
C ALA A 112 -0.97 3.44 3.14
N LEU A 113 -2.14 3.07 2.61
CA LEU A 113 -3.11 4.02 2.06
C LEU A 113 -3.64 5.00 3.11
N HIS A 114 -3.92 4.52 4.32
CA HIS A 114 -4.30 5.40 5.43
C HIS A 114 -3.22 6.45 5.68
N SER A 115 -1.95 6.03 5.76
CA SER A 115 -0.82 6.94 5.95
C SER A 115 -0.68 7.94 4.80
N LEU A 116 -0.91 7.51 3.54
CA LEU A 116 -0.90 8.40 2.39
C LEU A 116 -1.98 9.48 2.48
N VAL A 117 -3.21 9.09 2.83
CA VAL A 117 -4.33 10.03 3.01
C VAL A 117 -4.04 11.01 4.14
N LYS A 118 -3.51 10.55 5.27
CA LYS A 118 -3.10 11.40 6.40
C LYS A 118 -2.05 12.43 5.97
N ASN A 119 -1.12 12.05 5.08
CA ASN A 119 -0.12 12.96 4.49
C ASN A 119 -0.63 13.74 3.26
N LYS A 120 -1.93 13.75 3.01
CA LYS A 120 -2.59 14.45 1.88
C LYS A 120 -2.08 14.01 0.49
N PHE A 121 -1.63 12.77 0.38
CA PHE A 121 -1.20 12.18 -0.87
C PHE A 121 -2.29 11.24 -1.42
N TYR A 122 -2.90 11.61 -2.54
CA TYR A 122 -4.07 10.92 -3.10
C TYR A 122 -3.81 10.25 -4.46
N SER A 123 -2.60 10.33 -4.96
CA SER A 123 -2.23 9.79 -6.29
C SER A 123 -1.79 8.32 -6.20
N ASN A 124 -2.69 7.46 -5.78
CA ASN A 124 -2.44 6.04 -5.58
C ASN A 124 -3.53 5.19 -6.23
N PHE A 125 -3.14 3.99 -6.63
CA PHE A 125 -3.99 2.99 -7.25
C PHE A 125 -3.75 1.65 -6.57
N ILE A 126 -4.72 0.75 -6.62
CA ILE A 126 -4.61 -0.57 -6.00
C ILE A 126 -5.03 -1.63 -6.99
N ILE A 127 -4.23 -2.69 -7.09
CA ILE A 127 -4.61 -3.94 -7.72
C ILE A 127 -4.59 -5.05 -6.67
N TYR A 128 -5.68 -5.78 -6.57
CA TYR A 128 -5.79 -6.97 -5.76
C TYR A 128 -6.28 -8.13 -6.64
N SER A 129 -5.35 -8.81 -7.27
CA SER A 129 -5.68 -9.89 -8.22
C SER A 129 -4.66 -11.02 -8.17
N ASN A 130 -5.16 -12.24 -8.41
CA ASN A 130 -4.34 -13.42 -8.70
C ASN A 130 -4.36 -13.77 -10.19
N ASN A 131 -5.15 -13.08 -11.01
CA ASN A 131 -5.29 -13.33 -12.44
C ASN A 131 -4.26 -12.50 -13.20
N GLU A 132 -3.40 -13.16 -13.96
CA GLU A 132 -2.31 -12.53 -14.73
C GLU A 132 -2.84 -11.59 -15.83
N GLU A 133 -3.94 -11.94 -16.48
CA GLU A 133 -4.56 -11.13 -17.53
C GLU A 133 -5.08 -9.80 -16.97
N ASN A 134 -5.82 -9.86 -15.87
CA ASN A 134 -6.30 -8.67 -15.18
C ASN A 134 -5.17 -7.79 -14.67
N LEU A 135 -4.09 -8.40 -14.18
CA LEU A 135 -2.92 -7.68 -13.71
C LEU A 135 -2.26 -6.89 -14.85
N SER A 136 -2.06 -7.51 -16.00
CA SER A 136 -1.48 -6.85 -17.19
C SER A 136 -2.35 -5.68 -17.65
N LYS A 137 -3.66 -5.84 -17.70
CA LYS A 137 -4.62 -4.80 -18.10
C LYS A 137 -4.57 -3.59 -17.16
N GLU A 138 -4.60 -3.82 -15.85
CA GLU A 138 -4.56 -2.75 -14.86
C GLU A 138 -3.18 -2.06 -14.80
N LEU A 139 -2.11 -2.80 -15.00
CA LEU A 139 -0.76 -2.22 -15.15
C LEU A 139 -0.69 -1.27 -16.35
N LEU A 140 -1.16 -1.69 -17.51
CA LEU A 140 -1.20 -0.84 -18.71
C LEU A 140 -2.06 0.40 -18.49
N ARG A 141 -3.20 0.26 -17.82
CA ARG A 141 -4.04 1.39 -17.45
C ARG A 141 -3.27 2.39 -16.58
N PHE A 142 -2.59 1.95 -15.53
CA PHE A 142 -1.78 2.82 -14.67
C PHE A 142 -0.63 3.48 -15.43
N ILE A 143 0.05 2.75 -16.30
CA ILE A 143 1.17 3.26 -17.10
C ILE A 143 0.71 4.40 -18.00
N ASN A 144 -0.45 4.26 -18.64
CA ASN A 144 -0.98 5.20 -19.63
C ASN A 144 -1.74 6.39 -19.03
N ILE A 145 -2.10 6.36 -17.75
CA ILE A 145 -2.75 7.52 -17.11
C ILE A 145 -1.77 8.71 -17.10
N SER A 146 -2.20 9.83 -17.66
CA SER A 146 -1.48 11.10 -17.54
C SER A 146 -1.38 11.55 -16.07
N HIS A 147 -0.35 12.31 -15.71
CA HIS A 147 0.03 12.67 -14.34
C HIS A 147 -0.97 13.53 -13.57
N THR A 148 -2.19 13.72 -14.05
CA THR A 148 -3.22 14.44 -13.32
C THR A 148 -3.66 13.65 -12.10
N LEU A 149 -3.32 14.20 -10.93
CA LEU A 149 -3.82 13.74 -9.65
C LEU A 149 -5.36 13.70 -9.70
N PRO A 150 -6.02 12.61 -9.35
CA PRO A 150 -7.47 12.61 -9.24
C PRO A 150 -7.88 13.69 -8.24
N LYS A 151 -8.69 14.64 -8.68
CA LYS A 151 -9.28 15.64 -7.81
C LYS A 151 -10.09 14.92 -6.70
N LYS A 152 -10.00 15.42 -5.53
CA LYS A 152 -10.55 15.17 -4.19
C LYS A 152 -11.93 14.48 -4.01
N ASN A 153 -12.40 13.61 -4.89
CA ASN A 153 -13.77 13.06 -4.86
C ASN A 153 -13.92 11.68 -4.20
N TYR A 154 -12.98 11.27 -3.34
CA TYR A 154 -13.01 9.91 -2.76
C TYR A 154 -13.88 9.74 -1.51
N LEU A 155 -14.35 10.81 -0.90
CA LEU A 155 -15.26 10.73 0.23
C LEU A 155 -16.60 11.36 -0.15
N LYS A 156 -17.46 10.61 -0.82
CA LYS A 156 -18.89 10.93 -0.78
C LYS A 156 -19.31 10.89 0.68
N LYS A 157 -19.71 12.04 1.25
CA LYS A 157 -20.38 12.06 2.55
C LYS A 157 -21.61 11.17 2.43
N THR A 158 -21.56 9.98 3.01
CA THR A 158 -22.74 9.15 3.17
C THR A 158 -23.62 9.84 4.19
N SER A 159 -24.83 10.24 3.78
CA SER A 159 -25.85 10.73 4.71
C SER A 159 -26.26 9.59 5.63
N ILE A 160 -26.00 9.74 6.91
CA ILE A 160 -26.46 8.81 7.94
C ILE A 160 -27.97 8.99 8.06
N SER A 161 -28.76 7.90 7.94
CA SER A 161 -30.21 7.99 8.10
C SER A 161 -30.57 8.52 9.50
N LYS A 162 -31.67 9.26 9.62
CA LYS A 162 -32.19 9.75 10.92
C LYS A 162 -32.37 8.62 11.93
N LYS A 163 -32.76 7.41 11.48
CA LYS A 163 -32.93 6.21 12.31
C LYS A 163 -31.59 5.71 12.86
N THR A 164 -30.53 5.71 12.05
CA THR A 164 -29.15 5.34 12.45
C THR A 164 -28.58 6.37 13.42
N SER A 165 -28.78 7.66 13.18
CA SER A 165 -28.33 8.73 14.08
C SER A 165 -28.96 8.60 15.47
N LYS A 166 -30.28 8.31 15.56
CA LYS A 166 -30.95 8.09 16.87
C LYS A 166 -30.37 6.89 17.61
N LYS A 167 -30.05 5.78 16.92
CA LYS A 167 -29.43 4.61 17.53
C LYS A 167 -28.01 4.91 18.05
N ILE A 168 -27.21 5.70 17.34
CA ILE A 168 -25.87 6.11 17.78
C ILE A 168 -25.93 6.96 19.04
N VAL A 169 -26.88 7.91 19.13
CA VAL A 169 -27.08 8.77 20.31
C VAL A 169 -27.51 7.97 21.54
N SER A 170 -28.19 6.83 21.36
CA SER A 170 -28.61 5.98 22.50
C SER A 170 -27.49 5.11 23.06
N PHE A 171 -26.33 5.02 22.41
CA PHE A 171 -25.17 4.34 22.95
C PHE A 171 -24.62 5.11 24.16
N LYS A 172 -24.60 4.46 25.33
CA LYS A 172 -23.89 4.99 26.49
C LYS A 172 -22.41 5.14 26.07
N LYS A 173 -21.82 6.31 26.33
CA LYS A 173 -20.38 6.54 26.07
C LYS A 173 -19.57 5.53 26.88
N PRO A 174 -18.89 4.55 26.28
CA PRO A 174 -18.05 3.62 27.02
C PRO A 174 -16.78 4.33 27.48
N ASN A 175 -16.25 3.94 28.62
CA ASN A 175 -14.89 4.29 29.00
C ASN A 175 -13.94 3.36 28.25
N LEU A 176 -12.99 3.93 27.50
CA LEU A 176 -11.96 3.19 26.80
C LEU A 176 -10.65 3.35 27.56
N GLY A 177 -10.09 2.23 28.02
CA GLY A 177 -8.75 2.19 28.60
C GLY A 177 -7.71 1.94 27.50
N ILE A 178 -6.58 2.67 27.55
CA ILE A 178 -5.45 2.48 26.64
C ILE A 178 -4.32 1.90 27.47
N ILE A 179 -3.74 0.80 26.99
CA ILE A 179 -2.59 0.14 27.60
C ILE A 179 -1.43 0.17 26.60
N GLY A 180 -0.36 0.88 26.97
CA GLY A 180 0.83 1.01 26.15
C GLY A 180 0.74 2.12 25.09
N GLU A 181 1.81 2.23 24.31
CA GLU A 181 1.94 3.23 23.26
C GLU A 181 1.65 2.63 21.88
N ARG A 182 1.29 3.50 20.94
CA ARG A 182 1.09 3.11 19.55
C ARG A 182 2.43 2.73 18.89
N PRO A 183 2.54 1.56 18.24
CA PRO A 183 3.74 1.23 17.49
C PRO A 183 4.02 2.22 16.36
N GLU A 184 5.28 2.51 16.09
CA GLU A 184 5.69 3.37 14.98
C GLU A 184 5.18 2.82 13.64
N GLY A 185 4.68 3.68 12.76
CA GLY A 185 4.13 3.30 11.46
C GLY A 185 2.68 2.80 11.46
N PHE A 186 2.01 2.72 12.65
CA PHE A 186 0.61 2.32 12.77
C PHE A 186 -0.31 3.54 12.94
N ASP A 187 -0.30 4.43 11.97
CA ASP A 187 -1.09 5.67 12.01
C ASP A 187 -2.61 5.46 12.09
N THR A 188 -3.10 4.27 11.74
CA THR A 188 -4.51 3.89 11.90
C THR A 188 -4.95 3.79 13.36
N CYS A 189 -4.01 3.61 14.28
CA CYS A 189 -4.25 3.54 15.72
C CYS A 189 -4.09 4.90 16.41
N ASP A 190 -3.95 5.98 15.64
CA ASP A 190 -3.82 7.34 16.16
C ASP A 190 -5.20 7.95 16.35
N PHE A 191 -5.50 8.40 17.55
CA PHE A 191 -6.77 9.04 17.90
C PHE A 191 -6.52 10.25 18.79
N ASN A 192 -7.34 11.26 18.61
CA ASN A 192 -7.30 12.45 19.44
C ASN A 192 -8.03 12.18 20.77
N ASN A 193 -7.34 12.38 21.88
CA ASN A 193 -7.90 12.33 23.23
C ASN A 193 -8.76 13.56 23.56
N LYS A 194 -9.62 14.00 22.62
CA LYS A 194 -10.52 15.13 22.81
C LYS A 194 -11.91 14.68 23.16
#